data_362abe702e5b9c9ca8854e039c03067d
#
_entry.id   362abe702e5b9c9ca8854e039c03067d
#
_cell.length_a   1.000
_cell.length_b   1.000
_cell.length_c   1.000
_cell.angle_alpha   90.00
_cell.angle_beta   90.00
_cell.angle_gamma   90.00
#
_symmetry.space_group_name_H-M   'P 1'
#
loop_
_entity.id
_entity.type
_entity.pdbx_description
1 polymer ?
#
loop_
_entity_poly.entity_id
_entity_poly.type
_entity_poly.pdbx_seq_one_letter_code
_entity_poly.pdbx_strand_id
1 'polypeptide(L)'
;MKFKFKKIMSDGLPFLRRLSVYHKKGSIKFHLMTNDDKCQPHTHPWDYVSFLILPYREWLDGIQLYHSPFSLLRRQTNQRHRITLYRFMGIKIPAFTIGNYGNKKQLCSFCQALGYCKTTGLKVT
;
A
#
# COMPACT_ATOMS: atom_id res chain seq x y z
N MET A 1 -0.54 9.46 22.37
CA MET A 1 -0.50 9.19 20.91
C MET A 1 0.06 7.79 20.68
N LYS A 2 -0.57 7.02 19.83
CA LYS A 2 -0.20 5.63 19.65
C LYS A 2 0.54 5.44 18.34
N PHE A 3 1.67 4.73 18.37
CA PHE A 3 2.49 4.43 17.21
C PHE A 3 2.53 2.92 16.97
N LYS A 4 2.67 2.53 15.70
CA LYS A 4 2.89 1.13 15.35
C LYS A 4 3.82 1.07 14.14
N PHE A 5 4.88 0.28 14.25
CA PHE A 5 5.78 0.00 13.13
C PHE A 5 5.53 -1.41 12.62
N LYS A 6 5.47 -1.57 11.28
CA LYS A 6 5.20 -2.85 10.66
C LYS A 6 6.06 -3.02 9.42
N LYS A 7 6.63 -4.21 9.25
CA LYS A 7 7.34 -4.61 8.05
C LYS A 7 6.48 -5.63 7.33
N ILE A 8 6.16 -5.35 6.07
CA ILE A 8 5.27 -6.18 5.27
C ILE A 8 6.09 -6.86 4.18
N MET A 9 5.97 -8.18 4.10
CA MET A 9 6.70 -8.99 3.13
C MET A 9 5.83 -9.28 1.91
N SER A 10 6.47 -9.42 0.76
CA SER A 10 5.83 -9.84 -0.47
C SER A 10 6.70 -10.92 -1.09
N ASP A 11 6.17 -12.13 -1.18
CA ASP A 11 6.87 -13.29 -1.75
C ASP A 11 8.22 -13.54 -1.04
N GLY A 12 8.22 -13.47 0.29
CA GLY A 12 9.41 -13.70 1.11
C GLY A 12 10.40 -12.56 1.15
N LEU A 13 10.16 -11.46 0.42
CA LEU A 13 11.04 -10.29 0.38
C LEU A 13 10.40 -9.09 1.06
N PRO A 14 11.20 -8.20 1.68
CA PRO A 14 10.64 -6.96 2.23
C PRO A 14 10.04 -6.12 1.11
N PHE A 15 8.74 -5.85 1.21
CA PHE A 15 8.02 -5.02 0.26
C PHE A 15 7.84 -3.61 0.82
N LEU A 16 7.35 -3.49 2.04
CA LEU A 16 6.85 -2.25 2.59
C LEU A 16 7.20 -2.14 4.06
N ARG A 17 7.72 -0.98 4.45
CA ARG A 17 7.86 -0.61 5.87
C ARG A 17 6.87 0.49 6.15
N ARG A 18 6.12 0.33 7.24
CA ARG A 18 5.04 1.24 7.60
C ARG A 18 5.19 1.72 9.03
N LEU A 19 5.14 3.03 9.21
CA LEU A 19 4.96 3.64 10.53
C LEU A 19 3.56 4.24 10.57
N SER A 20 2.75 3.81 11.53
CA SER A 20 1.40 4.31 11.72
C SER A 20 1.31 5.16 12.98
N VAL A 21 0.69 6.31 12.87
CA VAL A 21 0.39 7.20 14.00
C VAL A 21 -1.12 7.31 14.09
N TYR A 22 -1.69 6.79 15.17
CA TYR A 22 -3.14 6.69 15.30
C TYR A 22 -3.76 7.94 15.91
N HIS A 23 -4.92 8.31 15.39
CA HIS A 23 -5.74 9.42 15.91
C HIS A 23 -7.20 8.97 15.97
N LYS A 24 -8.08 9.86 16.43
CA LYS A 24 -9.49 9.50 16.68
C LYS A 24 -10.23 8.98 15.44
N LYS A 25 -9.89 9.49 14.26
CA LYS A 25 -10.60 9.18 13.02
C LYS A 25 -9.85 8.22 12.09
N GLY A 26 -8.75 7.64 12.56
CA GLY A 26 -7.97 6.72 11.75
C GLY A 26 -6.50 6.82 12.07
N SER A 27 -5.67 6.94 11.04
CA SER A 27 -4.21 6.99 11.24
C SER A 27 -3.53 7.75 10.11
N ILE A 28 -2.34 8.26 10.41
CA ILE A 28 -1.40 8.75 9.41
C ILE A 28 -0.34 7.67 9.24
N LYS A 29 -0.09 7.26 7.99
CA LYS A 29 0.86 6.20 7.70
C LYS A 29 1.96 6.69 6.79
N PHE A 30 3.19 6.36 7.19
CA PHE A 30 4.40 6.60 6.40
C PHE A 30 4.79 5.26 5.79
N HIS A 31 4.89 5.21 4.47
CA HIS A 31 5.22 3.99 3.76
C HIS A 31 6.54 4.14 3.00
N LEU A 32 7.47 3.23 3.24
CA LEU A 32 8.66 3.08 2.41
C LEU A 32 8.56 1.74 1.70
N MET A 33 8.45 1.79 0.38
CA MET A 33 8.34 0.60 -0.46
C MET A 33 9.66 0.35 -1.16
N THR A 34 10.22 -0.83 -0.95
CA THR A 34 11.54 -1.19 -1.48
C THR A 34 11.48 -2.32 -2.50
N ASN A 35 10.27 -2.81 -2.80
CA ASN A 35 10.06 -3.87 -3.77
C ASN A 35 8.67 -3.74 -4.40
N ASP A 36 8.41 -4.52 -5.45
CA ASP A 36 7.09 -4.58 -6.05
C ASP A 36 6.13 -5.40 -5.18
N ASP A 37 4.86 -5.04 -5.22
CA ASP A 37 3.81 -5.89 -4.68
C ASP A 37 3.56 -7.02 -5.68
N LYS A 38 3.95 -8.23 -5.31
CA LYS A 38 3.85 -9.41 -6.18
C LYS A 38 2.53 -10.15 -6.05
N CYS A 39 1.68 -9.71 -5.14
CA CYS A 39 0.35 -10.28 -4.98
C CYS A 39 -0.58 -9.76 -6.08
N GLN A 40 -1.72 -10.44 -6.27
CA GLN A 40 -2.74 -9.97 -7.20
C GLN A 40 -3.33 -8.64 -6.72
N PRO A 41 -3.94 -7.85 -7.64
CA PRO A 41 -4.62 -6.64 -7.23
C PRO A 41 -5.64 -6.91 -6.14
N HIS A 42 -5.68 -6.03 -5.14
CA HIS A 42 -6.47 -6.25 -3.93
C HIS A 42 -7.09 -4.94 -3.44
N THR A 43 -8.09 -5.07 -2.60
CA THR A 43 -8.70 -3.93 -1.91
C THR A 43 -8.05 -3.75 -0.54
N HIS A 44 -8.19 -2.56 0.02
CA HIS A 44 -7.76 -2.26 1.38
C HIS A 44 -8.95 -2.08 2.31
N PRO A 45 -8.77 -2.28 3.62
CA PRO A 45 -9.86 -2.07 4.57
C PRO A 45 -10.17 -0.60 4.85
N TRP A 46 -9.39 0.33 4.28
CA TRP A 46 -9.53 1.76 4.53
C TRP A 46 -9.77 2.55 3.25
N ASP A 47 -10.52 3.65 3.39
CA ASP A 47 -10.38 4.77 2.45
C ASP A 47 -9.17 5.58 2.86
N TYR A 48 -8.44 6.14 1.88
CA TYR A 48 -7.26 6.93 2.23
C TYR A 48 -6.95 7.99 1.20
N VAL A 49 -6.20 9.00 1.64
CA VAL A 49 -5.58 10.01 0.80
C VAL A 49 -4.08 9.90 1.03
N SER A 50 -3.31 9.75 -0.03
CA SER A 50 -1.87 9.54 0.04
C SER A 50 -1.12 10.58 -0.79
N PHE A 51 -0.07 11.13 -0.19
CA PHE A 51 0.85 12.06 -0.85
C PHE A 51 2.12 11.31 -1.21
N LEU A 52 2.45 11.26 -2.51
CA LEU A 52 3.57 10.50 -3.03
C LEU A 52 4.80 11.39 -3.15
N ILE A 53 5.72 11.28 -2.20
CA ILE A 53 6.99 12.02 -2.25
C ILE A 53 7.90 11.39 -3.28
N LEU A 54 8.12 10.06 -3.20
CA LEU A 54 8.74 9.26 -4.23
C LEU A 54 7.67 8.36 -4.82
N PRO A 55 7.34 8.51 -6.11
CA PRO A 55 6.14 7.89 -6.68
C PRO A 55 6.35 6.43 -7.07
N TYR A 56 5.24 5.80 -7.41
CA TYR A 56 5.20 4.43 -7.91
C TYR A 56 4.24 4.32 -9.08
N ARG A 57 4.30 3.19 -9.78
CA ARG A 57 3.28 2.81 -10.75
C ARG A 57 2.18 2.04 -10.04
N GLU A 58 0.97 2.20 -10.50
CA GLU A 58 -0.17 1.55 -9.87
C GLU A 58 -1.09 0.95 -10.92
N TRP A 59 -1.47 -0.31 -10.72
CA TRP A 59 -2.56 -0.91 -11.46
C TRP A 59 -3.82 -0.72 -10.62
N LEU A 60 -4.80 0.02 -11.18
CA LEU A 60 -6.01 0.39 -10.47
C LEU A 60 -7.22 0.01 -11.30
N ASP A 61 -8.04 -0.94 -10.80
CA ASP A 61 -9.27 -1.38 -11.43
C ASP A 61 -9.12 -1.64 -12.95
N GLY A 62 -8.03 -2.30 -13.35
CA GLY A 62 -7.77 -2.65 -14.74
C GLY A 62 -6.99 -1.63 -15.54
N ILE A 63 -6.60 -0.50 -14.93
CA ILE A 63 -5.90 0.59 -15.61
C ILE A 63 -4.51 0.75 -14.99
N GLN A 64 -3.48 0.80 -15.85
CA GLN A 64 -2.11 1.07 -15.42
C GLN A 64 -1.91 2.58 -15.31
N LEU A 65 -1.54 3.05 -14.12
CA LEU A 65 -1.29 4.47 -13.84
C LEU A 65 0.18 4.70 -13.54
N TYR A 66 0.71 5.81 -14.05
CA TYR A 66 2.07 6.25 -13.82
C TYR A 66 2.01 7.55 -13.03
N HIS A 67 2.34 7.47 -11.73
CA HIS A 67 2.26 8.64 -10.86
C HIS A 67 3.56 9.44 -10.93
N SER A 68 3.43 10.75 -10.72
CA SER A 68 4.57 11.66 -10.67
C SER A 68 4.90 12.04 -9.22
N PRO A 69 6.13 12.55 -8.96
CA PRO A 69 6.48 13.03 -7.61
C PRO A 69 5.50 14.10 -7.14
N PHE A 70 5.24 14.12 -5.85
CA PHE A 70 4.36 15.10 -5.17
C PHE A 70 2.92 15.06 -5.64
N SER A 71 2.46 13.93 -6.16
CA SER A 71 1.05 13.76 -6.50
C SER A 71 0.25 13.34 -5.27
N LEU A 72 -1.05 13.70 -5.29
CA LEU A 72 -1.99 13.36 -4.24
C LEU A 72 -3.00 12.36 -4.78
N LEU A 73 -3.15 11.23 -4.10
CA LEU A 73 -4.05 10.16 -4.50
C LEU A 73 -5.15 9.98 -3.47
N ARG A 74 -6.37 9.74 -3.97
CA ARG A 74 -7.49 9.33 -3.12
C ARG A 74 -7.95 7.95 -3.54
N ARG A 75 -8.11 7.04 -2.59
CA ARG A 75 -8.52 5.66 -2.85
C ARG A 75 -9.63 5.24 -1.89
N GLN A 76 -10.54 4.43 -2.40
CA GLN A 76 -11.68 3.90 -1.64
C GLN A 76 -11.52 2.40 -1.41
N THR A 77 -12.23 1.88 -0.41
CA THR A 77 -12.12 0.47 -0.02
C THR A 77 -12.52 -0.51 -1.12
N ASN A 78 -13.38 -0.10 -2.06
CA ASN A 78 -13.84 -0.97 -3.14
C ASN A 78 -12.93 -0.97 -4.37
N GLN A 79 -11.86 -0.18 -4.37
CA GLN A 79 -10.93 -0.13 -5.50
C GLN A 79 -9.83 -1.16 -5.31
N ARG A 80 -9.54 -1.91 -6.37
CA ARG A 80 -8.46 -2.92 -6.37
C ARG A 80 -7.21 -2.34 -6.99
N HIS A 81 -6.08 -2.53 -6.32
CA HIS A 81 -4.84 -2.03 -6.86
C HIS A 81 -3.65 -2.93 -6.55
N ARG A 82 -2.59 -2.73 -7.30
CA ARG A 82 -1.28 -3.33 -7.09
C ARG A 82 -0.23 -2.28 -7.40
N ILE A 83 0.80 -2.21 -6.57
CA ILE A 83 1.88 -1.23 -6.69
C ILE A 83 3.11 -1.87 -7.28
N THR A 84 3.72 -1.18 -8.26
CA THR A 84 4.99 -1.57 -8.87
C THR A 84 5.92 -0.37 -8.85
N LEU A 85 7.17 -0.57 -8.46
CA LEU A 85 8.14 0.51 -8.39
C LEU A 85 8.62 0.90 -9.79
N TYR A 86 8.98 2.19 -9.94
CA TYR A 86 9.72 2.63 -11.12
C TYR A 86 11.11 2.00 -11.12
N ARG A 87 11.68 1.87 -12.31
CA ARG A 87 13.03 1.38 -12.49
C ARG A 87 13.84 2.35 -13.34
N PHE A 88 15.10 2.49 -12.98
CA PHE A 88 16.07 3.25 -13.75
C PHE A 88 17.27 2.34 -14.00
N MET A 89 17.56 2.05 -15.28
CA MET A 89 18.65 1.15 -15.70
C MET A 89 18.58 -0.20 -14.96
N GLY A 90 17.36 -0.74 -14.83
CA GLY A 90 17.11 -2.02 -14.16
C GLY A 90 17.08 -1.97 -12.64
N ILE A 91 17.38 -0.85 -12.03
CA ILE A 91 17.39 -0.68 -10.58
C ILE A 91 16.02 -0.16 -10.12
N LYS A 92 15.44 -0.81 -9.10
CA LYS A 92 14.18 -0.38 -8.52
C LYS A 92 14.38 0.92 -7.74
N ILE A 93 13.50 1.89 -7.99
CA ILE A 93 13.50 3.15 -7.27
C ILE A 93 12.51 3.03 -6.12
N PRO A 94 12.95 3.17 -4.84
CA PRO A 94 12.03 3.09 -3.72
C PRO A 94 10.95 4.15 -3.80
N ALA A 95 9.75 3.82 -3.31
CA ALA A 95 8.65 4.77 -3.20
C ALA A 95 8.47 5.16 -1.74
N PHE A 96 8.13 6.41 -1.51
CA PHE A 96 7.86 6.93 -0.16
C PHE A 96 6.57 7.74 -0.19
N THR A 97 5.64 7.38 0.69
CA THR A 97 4.34 8.03 0.75
C THR A 97 3.95 8.37 2.19
N ILE A 98 3.15 9.41 2.32
CA ILE A 98 2.53 9.80 3.59
C ILE A 98 1.04 9.89 3.32
N GLY A 99 0.22 9.15 4.09
CA GLY A 99 -1.20 9.12 3.84
C GLY A 99 -2.03 9.25 5.12
N ASN A 100 -3.25 9.74 4.95
CA ASN A 100 -4.25 9.76 6.01
C ASN A 100 -5.26 8.66 5.71
N TYR A 101 -5.35 7.68 6.61
CA TYR A 101 -6.15 6.48 6.44
C TYR A 101 -7.31 6.52 7.43
N GLY A 102 -8.52 6.26 6.92
CA GLY A 102 -9.69 6.14 7.78
C GLY A 102 -9.67 4.88 8.62
N ASN A 103 -10.71 4.66 9.41
CA ASN A 103 -10.87 3.44 10.19
C ASN A 103 -11.17 2.27 9.25
N LYS A 104 -10.84 1.05 9.69
CA LYS A 104 -11.12 -0.15 8.91
C LYS A 104 -12.61 -0.30 8.69
N LYS A 105 -13.01 -0.45 7.42
CA LYS A 105 -14.40 -0.65 7.02
C LYS A 105 -14.69 -2.08 6.58
N GLN A 106 -13.66 -2.79 6.09
CA GLN A 106 -13.81 -4.16 5.60
C GLN A 106 -12.43 -4.83 5.60
N LEU A 107 -12.41 -6.14 5.41
CA LEU A 107 -11.18 -6.88 5.12
C LEU A 107 -10.81 -6.67 3.66
N CYS A 108 -9.50 -6.68 3.34
CA CYS A 108 -9.08 -6.62 1.94
C CYS A 108 -9.54 -7.88 1.20
N SER A 109 -9.83 -7.76 -0.11
CA SER A 109 -10.49 -8.82 -0.87
C SER A 109 -9.72 -10.14 -0.88
N PHE A 110 -8.41 -10.11 -1.08
CA PHE A 110 -7.64 -11.35 -1.07
C PHE A 110 -7.56 -11.96 0.32
N CYS A 111 -7.62 -11.15 1.36
CA CYS A 111 -7.67 -11.62 2.73
C CYS A 111 -8.98 -12.35 3.02
N GLN A 112 -10.10 -11.85 2.49
CA GLN A 112 -11.39 -12.51 2.66
C GLN A 112 -11.44 -13.86 1.96
N ALA A 113 -10.83 -13.95 0.77
CA ALA A 113 -10.88 -15.18 -0.03
C ALA A 113 -9.91 -16.24 0.49
N LEU A 114 -8.72 -15.85 0.94
CA LEU A 114 -7.63 -16.78 1.25
C LEU A 114 -7.16 -16.71 2.70
N GLY A 115 -7.72 -15.80 3.50
CA GLY A 115 -7.26 -15.52 4.86
C GLY A 115 -5.98 -14.68 4.87
N TYR A 116 -5.13 -14.81 3.87
CA TYR A 116 -3.95 -13.97 3.66
C TYR A 116 -3.39 -14.26 2.27
N CYS A 117 -2.58 -13.35 1.75
CA CYS A 117 -1.89 -13.58 0.48
C CYS A 117 -0.61 -14.39 0.74
N LYS A 118 -0.52 -15.58 0.16
CA LYS A 118 0.63 -16.47 0.37
C LYS A 118 1.93 -15.90 -0.16
N THR A 119 1.86 -15.11 -1.24
CA THR A 119 3.05 -14.52 -1.84
C THR A 119 3.54 -13.29 -1.07
N THR A 120 2.64 -12.55 -0.42
CA THR A 120 3.00 -11.35 0.34
C THR A 120 3.20 -11.61 1.81
N GLY A 121 2.67 -12.69 2.34
CA GLY A 121 2.68 -12.95 3.77
C GLY A 121 1.76 -12.03 4.56
N LEU A 122 0.92 -11.24 3.92
CA LEU A 122 -0.03 -10.36 4.59
C LEU A 122 -1.20 -11.14 5.14
N LYS A 123 -1.35 -11.12 6.45
CA LYS A 123 -2.46 -11.79 7.13
C LYS A 123 -3.63 -10.83 7.31
N VAL A 124 -4.83 -11.40 7.41
CA VAL A 124 -6.02 -10.67 7.81
C VAL A 124 -5.87 -10.28 9.28
N THR A 125 -5.89 -9.01 9.56
CA THR A 125 -5.82 -8.48 10.93
C THR A 125 -6.88 -7.41 11.14
#